data_dde03258f778a26c07f63e79c4e70910
#
_entry.id   dde03258f778a26c07f63e79c4e70910
#
_cell.length_a   1.000
_cell.length_b   1.000
_cell.length_c   1.000
_cell.angle_alpha   90.00
_cell.angle_beta   90.00
_cell.angle_gamma   90.00
#
_symmetry.space_group_name_H-M   'P 1'
#
loop_
_entity.id
_entity.type
_entity.pdbx_description
1 polymer ?
#
loop_
_entity_poly.entity_id
_entity_poly.type
_entity_poly.pdbx_seq_one_letter_code
_entity_poly.pdbx_strand_id
1 'polypeptide(L)'
;MELIHKYFPELTNDQLEKFDQLKPLYEEWNSKINVISRKDMDQFYSNHVLHSLSIVKLYEFEDGEMVLDIGTGGGFPGIPLAIYYPNVSFTLIDSIKTVSYTHLRAHETKAN
;
A
#
# COMPACT_ATOMS: atom_id res chain seq x y z
N MET A 1 9.44 -9.98 6.34
CA MET A 1 7.99 -9.90 6.60
C MET A 1 7.35 -11.28 6.60
N GLU A 2 7.45 -11.95 7.72
CA GLU A 2 6.93 -13.33 7.83
C GLU A 2 5.41 -13.39 7.65
N LEU A 3 4.69 -12.45 8.27
CA LEU A 3 3.23 -12.45 8.20
C LEU A 3 2.72 -12.31 6.77
N ILE A 4 3.26 -11.35 6.04
CA ILE A 4 2.84 -11.11 4.65
C ILE A 4 3.25 -12.29 3.77
N HIS A 5 4.48 -12.78 3.94
CA HIS A 5 4.99 -13.89 3.14
C HIS A 5 4.21 -15.19 3.37
N LYS A 6 3.68 -15.38 4.58
CA LYS A 6 2.87 -16.55 4.90
C LYS A 6 1.63 -16.63 4.01
N TYR A 7 0.95 -15.51 3.78
CA TYR A 7 -0.27 -15.48 2.99
C TYR A 7 -0.02 -15.22 1.51
N PHE A 8 1.15 -14.67 1.17
CA PHE A 8 1.51 -14.34 -0.21
C PHE A 8 2.93 -14.80 -0.49
N PRO A 9 3.15 -16.13 -0.57
CA PRO A 9 4.50 -16.68 -0.73
C PRO A 9 5.13 -16.38 -2.09
N GLU A 10 4.34 -15.91 -3.04
CA GLU A 10 4.82 -15.55 -4.38
C GLU A 10 5.58 -14.22 -4.41
N LEU A 11 5.51 -13.42 -3.35
CA LEU A 11 6.17 -12.11 -3.31
C LEU A 11 7.69 -12.24 -3.38
N THR A 12 8.32 -11.34 -4.14
CA THR A 12 9.77 -11.28 -4.23
C THR A 12 10.38 -10.67 -2.98
N ASN A 13 11.67 -10.87 -2.79
CA ASN A 13 12.39 -10.24 -1.68
C ASN A 13 12.31 -8.73 -1.74
N ASP A 14 12.35 -8.15 -2.94
CA ASP A 14 12.21 -6.71 -3.12
C ASP A 14 10.84 -6.22 -2.65
N GLN A 15 9.79 -6.93 -3.00
CA GLN A 15 8.44 -6.58 -2.54
C GLN A 15 8.30 -6.72 -1.04
N LEU A 16 8.84 -7.80 -0.46
CA LEU A 16 8.80 -8.01 0.98
C LEU A 16 9.54 -6.91 1.73
N GLU A 17 10.67 -6.46 1.19
CA GLU A 17 11.42 -5.36 1.77
C GLU A 17 10.60 -4.05 1.75
N LYS A 18 9.88 -3.79 0.66
CA LYS A 18 9.02 -2.63 0.57
C LYS A 18 7.90 -2.68 1.61
N PHE A 19 7.28 -3.85 1.79
CA PHE A 19 6.29 -4.01 2.85
C PHE A 19 6.90 -3.80 4.24
N ASP A 20 8.12 -4.29 4.45
CA ASP A 20 8.79 -4.15 5.74
C ASP A 20 9.08 -2.68 6.07
N GLN A 21 9.30 -1.86 5.06
CA GLN A 21 9.58 -0.43 5.24
C GLN A 21 8.33 0.40 5.50
N LEU A 22 7.14 -0.13 5.24
CA LEU A 22 5.91 0.66 5.36
C LEU A 22 5.62 1.11 6.79
N LYS A 23 5.74 0.23 7.77
CA LYS A 23 5.39 0.60 9.15
C LYS A 23 6.26 1.74 9.67
N PRO A 24 7.60 1.68 9.55
CA PRO A 24 8.43 2.81 9.95
C PRO A 24 8.06 4.10 9.25
N LEU A 25 7.74 4.03 7.95
CA LEU A 25 7.35 5.20 7.18
C LEU A 25 6.05 5.80 7.71
N TYR A 26 5.05 4.96 7.97
CA TYR A 26 3.77 5.42 8.49
C TYR A 26 3.90 5.94 9.91
N GLU A 27 4.76 5.35 10.73
CA GLU A 27 5.03 5.87 12.08
C GLU A 27 5.62 7.27 12.02
N GLU A 28 6.55 7.51 11.10
CA GLU A 28 7.12 8.83 10.90
C GLU A 28 6.09 9.85 10.46
N TRP A 29 5.26 9.49 9.47
CA TRP A 29 4.19 10.37 9.02
C TRP A 29 3.17 10.62 10.12
N ASN A 30 2.83 9.59 10.87
CA ASN A 30 1.82 9.66 11.92
C ASN A 30 2.26 10.54 13.08
N SER A 31 3.56 10.73 13.26
CA SER A 31 4.08 11.66 14.26
C SER A 31 3.80 13.11 13.89
N LYS A 32 3.59 13.39 12.61
CA LYS A 32 3.34 14.73 12.09
C LYS A 32 1.86 15.00 11.84
N ILE A 33 1.16 14.01 11.30
CA ILE A 33 -0.27 14.08 11.00
C ILE A 33 -0.91 12.77 11.42
N ASN A 34 -2.07 12.81 12.06
CA ASN A 34 -2.75 11.60 12.50
C ASN A 34 -3.43 10.90 11.34
N VAL A 35 -2.67 10.07 10.62
CA VAL A 35 -3.17 9.28 9.49
C VAL A 35 -3.86 8.01 9.98
N ILE A 36 -3.29 7.37 10.99
CA ILE A 36 -3.75 6.11 11.54
C ILE A 36 -3.79 6.24 13.07
N SER A 37 -4.82 5.66 13.70
CA SER A 37 -4.91 5.67 15.16
C SER A 37 -3.75 4.89 15.78
N ARG A 38 -3.41 5.24 17.03
CA ARG A 38 -2.33 4.54 17.74
C ARG A 38 -2.61 3.04 17.87
N LYS A 39 -3.86 2.69 18.13
CA LYS A 39 -4.29 1.30 18.25
C LYS A 39 -4.09 0.55 16.93
N ASP A 40 -4.46 1.18 15.81
CA ASP A 40 -4.31 0.57 14.50
C ASP A 40 -2.85 0.46 14.07
N MET A 41 -1.98 1.37 14.56
CA MET A 41 -0.54 1.26 14.28
C MET A 41 0.06 0.00 14.89
N ASP A 42 -0.40 -0.42 16.06
CA ASP A 42 0.07 -1.66 16.68
C ASP A 42 -0.30 -2.89 15.83
N GLN A 43 -1.39 -2.81 15.09
CA GLN A 43 -1.88 -3.88 14.22
C GLN A 43 -1.78 -3.49 12.74
N PHE A 44 -0.75 -2.72 12.41
CA PHE A 44 -0.61 -2.13 11.08
C PHE A 44 -0.67 -3.17 9.96
N TYR A 45 0.11 -4.24 10.07
CA TYR A 45 0.17 -5.21 8.99
C TYR A 45 -1.09 -6.07 8.89
N SER A 46 -1.73 -6.41 10.00
CA SER A 46 -2.96 -7.20 9.94
C SER A 46 -4.17 -6.38 9.56
N ASN A 47 -4.32 -5.18 10.15
CA ASN A 47 -5.53 -4.37 9.94
C ASN A 47 -5.52 -3.56 8.66
N HIS A 48 -4.35 -3.16 8.20
CA HIS A 48 -4.25 -2.33 7.00
C HIS A 48 -3.62 -3.04 5.81
N VAL A 49 -2.44 -3.62 5.98
CA VAL A 49 -1.73 -4.21 4.85
C VAL A 49 -2.37 -5.51 4.39
N LEU A 50 -2.55 -6.48 5.26
CA LEU A 50 -3.18 -7.75 4.88
C LEU A 50 -4.62 -7.56 4.45
N HIS A 51 -5.35 -6.67 5.14
CA HIS A 51 -6.72 -6.38 4.76
C HIS A 51 -6.79 -5.84 3.32
N SER A 52 -5.89 -4.93 2.99
CA SER A 52 -5.80 -4.39 1.63
C SER A 52 -5.46 -5.48 0.61
N LEU A 53 -4.50 -6.33 0.96
CA LEU A 53 -4.06 -7.40 0.06
C LEU A 53 -5.10 -8.51 -0.11
N SER A 54 -6.14 -8.54 0.70
CA SER A 54 -7.23 -9.50 0.51
C SER A 54 -7.89 -9.36 -0.87
N ILE A 55 -7.81 -8.16 -1.46
CA ILE A 55 -8.34 -7.91 -2.81
C ILE A 55 -7.63 -8.81 -3.84
N VAL A 56 -6.35 -9.10 -3.64
CA VAL A 56 -5.57 -9.97 -4.54
C VAL A 56 -6.20 -11.36 -4.66
N LYS A 57 -6.84 -11.83 -3.60
CA LYS A 57 -7.50 -13.15 -3.60
C LYS A 57 -8.81 -13.16 -4.36
N LEU A 58 -9.37 -11.98 -4.62
CA LEU A 58 -10.68 -11.84 -5.27
C LEU A 58 -10.58 -11.32 -6.70
N TYR A 59 -9.54 -10.57 -7.01
CA TYR A 59 -9.38 -9.94 -8.31
C TYR A 59 -7.90 -9.83 -8.67
N GLU A 60 -7.56 -10.18 -9.91
CA GLU A 60 -6.21 -10.06 -10.42
C GLU A 60 -6.12 -8.89 -11.39
N PHE A 61 -5.29 -7.91 -11.05
CA PHE A 61 -5.00 -6.81 -11.96
C PHE A 61 -3.99 -7.27 -13.00
N GLU A 62 -4.17 -6.79 -14.23
CA GLU A 62 -3.26 -7.11 -15.33
C GLU A 62 -2.22 -6.02 -15.50
N ASP A 63 -1.05 -6.41 -15.99
CA ASP A 63 0.01 -5.45 -16.31
C ASP A 63 -0.52 -4.36 -17.24
N GLY A 64 -0.19 -3.11 -16.93
CA GLY A 64 -0.61 -1.97 -17.72
C GLY A 64 -1.95 -1.38 -17.32
N GLU A 65 -2.71 -2.03 -16.44
CA GLU A 65 -3.97 -1.45 -15.97
C GLU A 65 -3.72 -0.17 -15.18
N MET A 66 -4.71 0.71 -15.21
CA MET A 66 -4.73 1.94 -14.43
C MET A 66 -5.86 1.85 -13.42
N VAL A 67 -5.54 1.99 -12.14
CA VAL A 67 -6.50 1.83 -11.05
C VAL A 67 -6.61 3.12 -10.25
N LEU A 68 -7.84 3.51 -9.96
CA LEU A 68 -8.11 4.66 -9.10
C LEU A 68 -8.55 4.16 -7.73
N ASP A 69 -7.91 4.67 -6.69
CA ASP A 69 -8.33 4.45 -5.31
C ASP A 69 -8.93 5.76 -4.81
N ILE A 70 -10.25 5.85 -4.83
CA ILE A 70 -10.98 7.06 -4.47
C ILE A 70 -11.30 7.04 -3.00
N GLY A 71 -10.94 8.12 -2.30
CA GLY A 71 -11.13 8.20 -0.87
C GLY A 71 -10.12 7.32 -0.12
N THR A 72 -8.90 7.30 -0.60
CA THR A 72 -7.87 6.38 -0.10
C THR A 72 -7.49 6.58 1.37
N GLY A 73 -7.74 7.78 1.93
CA GLY A 73 -7.33 8.09 3.29
C GLY A 73 -5.83 8.00 3.45
N GLY A 74 -5.37 7.10 4.30
CA GLY A 74 -3.94 6.89 4.53
C GLY A 74 -3.20 6.14 3.44
N GLY A 75 -3.86 5.85 2.31
CA GLY A 75 -3.23 5.15 1.19
C GLY A 75 -3.62 3.68 1.10
N PHE A 76 -4.76 3.31 1.64
CA PHE A 76 -5.24 1.94 1.63
C PHE A 76 -6.55 1.84 0.86
N PRO A 77 -6.74 0.82 0.03
CA PRO A 77 -5.82 -0.29 -0.24
C PRO A 77 -4.72 0.00 -1.28
N GLY A 78 -4.65 1.21 -1.81
CA GLY A 78 -3.81 1.55 -2.97
C GLY A 78 -2.33 1.24 -2.81
N ILE A 79 -1.71 1.65 -1.68
CA ILE A 79 -0.27 1.47 -1.50
C ILE A 79 0.13 0.00 -1.42
N PRO A 80 -0.50 -0.84 -0.58
CA PRO A 80 -0.18 -2.27 -0.59
C PRO A 80 -0.37 -2.93 -1.96
N LEU A 81 -1.43 -2.56 -2.67
CA LEU A 81 -1.69 -3.10 -4.01
C LEU A 81 -0.64 -2.65 -5.02
N ALA A 82 -0.17 -1.41 -4.91
CA ALA A 82 0.89 -0.90 -5.79
C ALA A 82 2.20 -1.68 -5.60
N ILE A 83 2.50 -2.06 -4.38
CA ILE A 83 3.68 -2.89 -4.10
C ILE A 83 3.49 -4.30 -4.69
N TYR A 84 2.30 -4.86 -4.52
CA TYR A 84 2.00 -6.21 -5.02
C TYR A 84 2.01 -6.27 -6.55
N TYR A 85 1.46 -5.24 -7.20
CA TYR A 85 1.33 -5.17 -8.66
C TYR A 85 2.24 -4.09 -9.24
N PRO A 86 3.53 -4.36 -9.42
CA PRO A 86 4.48 -3.33 -9.83
C PRO A 86 4.27 -2.77 -11.23
N ASN A 87 3.57 -3.50 -12.08
CA ASN A 87 3.32 -3.08 -13.46
C ASN A 87 1.91 -2.53 -13.67
N VAL A 88 1.21 -2.22 -12.58
CA VAL A 88 -0.10 -1.58 -12.58
C VAL A 88 0.08 -0.17 -12.02
N SER A 89 -0.59 0.80 -12.65
CA SER A 89 -0.53 2.19 -12.21
C SER A 89 -1.66 2.47 -11.24
N PHE A 90 -1.33 2.90 -10.03
CA PHE A 90 -2.31 3.27 -9.01
C PHE A 90 -2.30 4.77 -8.79
N THR A 91 -3.47 5.37 -8.87
CA THR A 91 -3.66 6.78 -8.52
C THR A 91 -4.57 6.84 -7.31
N LEU A 92 -4.07 7.45 -6.24
CA LEU A 92 -4.78 7.55 -4.97
C LEU A 92 -5.33 8.97 -4.84
N ILE A 93 -6.65 9.06 -4.66
CA ILE A 93 -7.35 10.34 -4.60
C ILE A 93 -8.02 10.48 -3.25
N ASP A 94 -7.73 11.60 -2.57
CA ASP A 94 -8.42 11.97 -1.34
C ASP A 94 -8.83 13.43 -1.43
N SER A 95 -9.67 13.85 -0.49
CA SER A 95 -10.20 15.22 -0.45
C SER A 95 -9.10 16.28 -0.37
N ILE A 96 -7.92 15.92 0.14
CA ILE A 96 -6.81 16.84 0.35
C ILE A 96 -5.86 16.86 -0.82
N LYS A 97 -5.55 15.70 -1.40
CA LYS A 97 -4.60 15.62 -2.52
C LYS A 97 -4.74 14.34 -3.30
N THR A 98 -4.16 14.35 -4.50
CA THR A 98 -4.06 13.18 -5.37
C THR A 98 -2.59 12.78 -5.47
N VAL A 99 -2.33 11.49 -5.32
CA VAL A 99 -0.98 10.93 -5.43
C VAL A 99 -1.02 9.75 -6.38
N SER A 100 -0.06 9.71 -7.30
CA SER A 100 0.05 8.62 -8.27
C SER A 100 1.26 7.76 -7.96
N TYR A 101 1.04 6.46 -7.96
CA TYR A 101 2.09 5.46 -7.84
C TYR A 101 2.16 4.68 -9.13
N THR A 102 3.33 4.61 -9.74
CA THR A 102 3.54 3.88 -10.98
C THR A 102 4.76 2.98 -10.85
N HIS A 103 4.69 1.84 -11.55
CA HIS A 103 5.78 0.88 -11.58
C HIS A 103 6.14 0.33 -10.20
N LEU A 104 7.31 -0.24 -10.09
CA LEU A 104 7.81 -0.91 -8.89
C LEU A 104 8.19 0.02 -7.74
N ARG A 105 8.00 1.30 -7.90
CA ARG A 105 8.52 2.28 -6.96
C ARG A 105 7.41 2.83 -6.09
N ALA A 106 6.92 1.99 -5.19
CA ALA A 106 5.85 2.40 -4.29
C ALA A 106 6.23 3.62 -3.43
N HIS A 107 7.51 3.90 -3.29
CA HIS A 107 7.99 5.09 -2.59
C HIS A 107 8.13 6.30 -3.51
N GLU A 108 8.05 6.12 -4.83
CA GLU A 108 8.01 7.21 -5.80
C GLU A 108 6.60 7.67 -5.98
N THR A 109 6.33 8.91 -5.64
CA THR A 109 5.01 9.48 -5.77
C THR A 109 5.06 10.76 -6.56
N LYS A 110 4.01 11.02 -7.34
CA LYS A 110 3.79 12.31 -7.97
C LYS A 110 2.56 12.92 -7.35
N ALA A 111 2.74 13.98 -6.58
CA ALA A 111 1.63 14.72 -5.99
C ALA A 111 1.04 15.66 -7.03
N ASN A 112 -0.28 15.67 -7.12
CA ASN A 112 -1.01 16.58 -7.99
C ASN A 112 -1.84 17.56 -7.20
#